data_cece6bf0d782d42013ee54c034f9ddce
#
_entry.id   cece6bf0d782d42013ee54c034f9ddce
#
_cell.length_a   1.000
_cell.length_b   1.000
_cell.length_c   1.000
_cell.angle_alpha   90.00
_cell.angle_beta   90.00
_cell.angle_gamma   90.00
#
_symmetry.space_group_name_H-M   'P 1'
#
loop_
_entity.id
_entity.type
_entity.pdbx_description
1 polymer ?
#
loop_
_entity_poly.entity_id
_entity_poly.type
_entity_poly.pdbx_seq_one_letter_code
_entity_poly.pdbx_strand_id
1 'polypeptide(L)'
;MIIPPKPDDICTICYTSGTTGYPKGAMVSHGALLVTSDVMGHTGFLWQEGEVYLSYLPYAHIMETLIMAVLISGGKPFGIYSGNTAELIEDAKILKPTLMCAVPRIFQRVYEAIHANIKQLNYIKKNLVTTAINQKLSNFNQYGVLTHVIWDPLVLKPIREILGGRLRFMLVGSAPMDPEVMNFLRVALSSEIVEGYGQTENCAGMVISHSWDNICGHIGGPGYCNEIKLKDVPDLDYYSTDKDPETGAWRPRGEICVRGPALFKGYLNDEVNTKLAVDEDGWFHSGDVGMILTEHGNAIKIIDRVKNIFKLQQGEYVAPEKLENILEKCKYVEQVFVYGDSLKNYLVAVVVPREKETIEFLKTIDKDVNKDNYKDYFDDEVLKKEILKEMETLGRKNDFKGFEVIKKVHLSKIPFNAENDLATPTLKIKRPNAKKYYKKILDDLYNQ
;
A
#
# COMPACT_ATOMS: atom_id res chain seq x y z
N MET A 1 32.06 -31.88 -3.36
CA MET A 1 30.69 -32.43 -3.47
C MET A 1 29.75 -31.31 -3.02
N ILE A 2 28.82 -30.89 -3.87
CA ILE A 2 27.79 -29.87 -3.49
C ILE A 2 26.67 -30.62 -2.77
N ILE A 3 26.42 -30.25 -1.51
CA ILE A 3 25.31 -30.81 -0.73
C ILE A 3 24.15 -29.86 -0.92
N PRO A 4 23.02 -30.25 -1.60
CA PRO A 4 21.88 -29.40 -1.76
C PRO A 4 21.20 -29.14 -0.41
N PRO A 5 20.63 -27.95 -0.20
CA PRO A 5 19.87 -27.64 1.02
C PRO A 5 18.60 -28.50 1.10
N LYS A 6 18.16 -28.79 2.31
CA LYS A 6 16.85 -29.41 2.57
C LYS A 6 15.77 -28.35 2.63
N PRO A 7 14.48 -28.69 2.38
CA PRO A 7 13.37 -27.74 2.47
C PRO A 7 13.29 -27.01 3.83
N ASP A 8 13.64 -27.69 4.92
CA ASP A 8 13.58 -27.12 6.27
C ASP A 8 14.81 -26.28 6.66
N ASP A 9 15.90 -26.33 5.87
CA ASP A 9 17.06 -25.49 6.15
C ASP A 9 16.69 -24.00 5.99
N ILE A 10 17.27 -23.15 6.86
CA ILE A 10 17.03 -21.70 6.79
C ILE A 10 17.72 -21.13 5.56
N CYS A 11 16.94 -20.54 4.69
CA CYS A 11 17.40 -19.85 3.48
C CYS A 11 17.84 -18.41 3.77
N THR A 12 17.04 -17.70 4.56
CA THR A 12 17.29 -16.30 4.88
C THR A 12 16.73 -15.93 6.26
N ILE A 13 17.32 -14.90 6.87
CA ILE A 13 16.82 -14.27 8.09
C ILE A 13 16.49 -12.83 7.74
N CYS A 14 15.19 -12.53 7.67
CA CYS A 14 14.70 -11.18 7.36
C CYS A 14 14.32 -10.46 8.65
N TYR A 15 14.92 -9.29 8.88
CA TYR A 15 14.61 -8.50 10.05
C TYR A 15 13.35 -7.65 9.83
N THR A 16 12.39 -7.79 10.75
CA THR A 16 11.17 -6.99 10.77
C THR A 16 11.27 -5.91 11.85
N SER A 17 10.74 -4.73 11.56
CA SER A 17 10.57 -3.69 12.58
C SER A 17 9.43 -4.08 13.51
N GLY A 18 9.71 -4.93 14.49
CA GLY A 18 8.72 -5.39 15.45
C GLY A 18 8.03 -4.21 16.17
N THR A 19 6.76 -4.38 16.48
CA THR A 19 5.96 -3.42 17.28
C THR A 19 6.50 -3.24 18.71
N THR A 20 7.49 -4.04 19.12
CA THR A 20 8.11 -4.05 20.46
C THR A 20 9.43 -3.30 20.56
N GLY A 21 9.85 -2.57 19.52
CA GLY A 21 11.01 -1.67 19.55
C GLY A 21 12.30 -2.23 18.94
N TYR A 22 12.64 -3.50 19.14
CA TYR A 22 13.81 -4.10 18.51
C TYR A 22 13.42 -4.93 17.27
N PRO A 23 14.20 -4.86 16.17
CA PRO A 23 13.97 -5.70 15.00
C PRO A 23 14.08 -7.19 15.35
N LYS A 24 13.14 -8.00 14.85
CA LYS A 24 13.13 -9.46 15.03
C LYS A 24 13.56 -10.15 13.76
N GLY A 25 14.47 -11.09 13.84
CA GLY A 25 14.95 -11.87 12.69
C GLY A 25 14.01 -13.03 12.38
N ALA A 26 13.12 -12.90 11.43
CA ALA A 26 12.25 -13.99 10.96
C ALA A 26 13.06 -14.99 10.13
N MET A 27 13.09 -16.25 10.55
CA MET A 27 13.82 -17.33 9.90
C MET A 27 12.95 -17.97 8.82
N VAL A 28 13.29 -17.75 7.55
CA VAL A 28 12.56 -18.30 6.40
C VAL A 28 13.33 -19.48 5.82
N SER A 29 12.64 -20.62 5.65
CA SER A 29 13.23 -21.83 5.09
C SER A 29 13.22 -21.84 3.56
N HIS A 30 14.06 -22.70 2.95
CA HIS A 30 14.04 -22.95 1.50
C HIS A 30 12.66 -23.44 1.03
N GLY A 31 12.01 -24.31 1.81
CA GLY A 31 10.67 -24.82 1.50
C GLY A 31 9.60 -23.73 1.47
N ALA A 32 9.61 -22.83 2.47
CA ALA A 32 8.67 -21.72 2.53
C ALA A 32 8.85 -20.76 1.33
N LEU A 33 10.09 -20.45 0.97
CA LEU A 33 10.39 -19.60 -0.17
C LEU A 33 9.96 -20.23 -1.49
N LEU A 34 10.20 -21.53 -1.69
CA LEU A 34 9.85 -22.25 -2.91
C LEU A 34 8.34 -22.39 -3.09
N VAL A 35 7.61 -22.76 -2.03
CA VAL A 35 6.14 -22.92 -2.13
C VAL A 35 5.45 -21.59 -2.39
N THR A 36 5.94 -20.51 -1.81
CA THR A 36 5.40 -19.18 -2.08
C THR A 36 5.75 -18.70 -3.50
N SER A 37 6.95 -19.04 -3.97
CA SER A 37 7.35 -18.76 -5.37
C SER A 37 6.44 -19.46 -6.36
N ASP A 38 6.03 -20.68 -6.08
CA ASP A 38 5.12 -21.47 -6.93
C ASP A 38 3.70 -20.86 -6.95
N VAL A 39 3.19 -20.41 -5.79
CA VAL A 39 1.92 -19.64 -5.72
C VAL A 39 1.96 -18.41 -6.63
N MET A 40 3.04 -17.63 -6.57
CA MET A 40 3.19 -16.46 -7.44
C MET A 40 3.20 -16.83 -8.92
N GLY A 41 3.86 -17.92 -9.28
CA GLY A 41 3.87 -18.42 -10.66
C GLY A 41 2.46 -18.71 -11.21
N HIS A 42 1.55 -19.17 -10.39
CA HIS A 42 0.17 -19.47 -10.78
C HIS A 42 -0.76 -18.25 -10.88
N THR A 43 -0.34 -17.09 -10.42
CA THR A 43 -1.12 -15.84 -10.52
C THR A 43 -0.96 -15.11 -11.86
N GLY A 44 -0.24 -15.67 -12.81
CA GLY A 44 0.04 -15.06 -14.12
C GLY A 44 1.29 -14.18 -14.13
N PHE A 45 2.03 -14.13 -13.01
CA PHE A 45 3.16 -13.22 -12.83
C PHE A 45 4.33 -13.47 -13.81
N LEU A 46 4.60 -14.71 -14.26
CA LEU A 46 5.94 -14.96 -14.77
C LEU A 46 6.11 -15.83 -16.01
N TRP A 47 5.06 -16.24 -16.70
CA TRP A 47 5.28 -17.36 -17.64
C TRP A 47 5.29 -17.00 -19.12
N GLN A 48 5.65 -15.73 -19.45
CA GLN A 48 5.81 -15.36 -20.87
C GLN A 48 7.29 -15.25 -21.25
N GLU A 49 7.59 -15.51 -22.52
CA GLU A 49 8.91 -15.28 -23.10
C GLU A 49 9.22 -13.77 -23.13
N GLY A 50 10.48 -13.39 -22.84
CA GLY A 50 10.91 -12.00 -22.90
C GLY A 50 10.53 -11.13 -21.70
N GLU A 51 10.13 -11.72 -20.58
CA GLU A 51 9.90 -10.99 -19.33
C GLU A 51 11.17 -10.36 -18.80
N VAL A 52 11.05 -9.09 -18.37
CA VAL A 52 12.12 -8.30 -17.75
C VAL A 52 11.57 -7.59 -16.51
N TYR A 53 12.23 -7.73 -15.39
CA TYR A 53 11.84 -7.12 -14.12
C TYR A 53 12.74 -5.92 -13.78
N LEU A 54 12.15 -4.84 -13.22
CA LEU A 54 12.89 -3.72 -12.63
C LEU A 54 12.99 -3.91 -11.13
N SER A 55 14.18 -4.30 -10.65
CA SER A 55 14.50 -4.51 -9.24
C SER A 55 14.90 -3.16 -8.60
N TYR A 56 14.12 -2.69 -7.64
CA TYR A 56 14.40 -1.47 -6.89
C TYR A 56 14.05 -1.57 -5.40
N LEU A 57 13.25 -2.55 -5.01
CA LEU A 57 12.98 -2.79 -3.59
C LEU A 57 14.25 -3.31 -2.89
N PRO A 58 14.46 -2.98 -1.61
CA PRO A 58 15.60 -3.52 -0.87
C PRO A 58 15.56 -5.05 -0.81
N TYR A 59 16.65 -5.71 -1.18
CA TYR A 59 16.75 -7.19 -1.14
C TYR A 59 16.59 -7.75 0.29
N ALA A 60 16.85 -6.94 1.31
CA ALA A 60 16.57 -7.28 2.71
C ALA A 60 15.06 -7.39 3.03
N HIS A 61 14.18 -6.91 2.13
CA HIS A 61 12.74 -7.05 2.27
C HIS A 61 12.28 -8.36 1.64
N ILE A 62 11.49 -9.15 2.38
CA ILE A 62 11.07 -10.50 1.96
C ILE A 62 10.38 -10.54 0.58
N MET A 63 9.65 -9.50 0.20
CA MET A 63 8.99 -9.42 -1.11
C MET A 63 10.02 -9.43 -2.25
N GLU A 64 11.09 -8.62 -2.16
CA GLU A 64 12.12 -8.60 -3.19
C GLU A 64 12.90 -9.93 -3.21
N THR A 65 13.21 -10.49 -2.03
CA THR A 65 13.82 -11.83 -1.91
C THR A 65 12.99 -12.89 -2.62
N LEU A 66 11.67 -12.89 -2.42
CA LEU A 66 10.73 -13.79 -3.07
C LEU A 66 10.73 -13.61 -4.59
N ILE A 67 10.58 -12.37 -5.08
CA ILE A 67 10.55 -12.06 -6.51
C ILE A 67 11.87 -12.51 -7.17
N MET A 68 12.99 -12.21 -6.55
CA MET A 68 14.29 -12.62 -7.07
C MET A 68 14.44 -14.14 -7.12
N ALA A 69 13.94 -14.87 -6.11
CA ALA A 69 13.92 -16.33 -6.14
C ALA A 69 13.09 -16.86 -7.31
N VAL A 70 11.92 -16.28 -7.56
CA VAL A 70 11.05 -16.63 -8.70
C VAL A 70 11.74 -16.33 -10.03
N LEU A 71 12.37 -15.17 -10.20
CA LEU A 71 13.06 -14.78 -11.42
C LEU A 71 14.24 -15.67 -11.72
N ILE A 72 15.08 -15.94 -10.72
CA ILE A 72 16.26 -16.78 -10.87
C ILE A 72 15.86 -18.22 -11.20
N SER A 73 14.88 -18.79 -10.49
CA SER A 73 14.38 -20.14 -10.78
C SER A 73 13.74 -20.25 -12.17
N GLY A 74 13.10 -19.19 -12.65
CA GLY A 74 12.52 -19.12 -13.98
C GLY A 74 13.48 -18.69 -15.10
N GLY A 75 14.76 -18.41 -14.80
CA GLY A 75 15.74 -17.92 -15.77
C GLY A 75 15.38 -16.59 -16.39
N LYS A 76 14.72 -15.69 -15.64
CA LYS A 76 14.22 -14.40 -16.14
C LYS A 76 15.21 -13.27 -15.89
N PRO A 77 15.46 -12.38 -16.86
CA PRO A 77 16.33 -11.23 -16.69
C PRO A 77 15.69 -10.16 -15.80
N PHE A 78 16.53 -9.43 -15.09
CA PHE A 78 16.16 -8.25 -14.33
C PHE A 78 17.23 -7.16 -14.47
N GLY A 79 16.81 -5.90 -14.35
CA GLY A 79 17.69 -4.74 -14.25
C GLY A 79 17.60 -4.16 -12.85
N ILE A 80 18.72 -3.69 -12.33
CA ILE A 80 18.80 -2.98 -11.04
C ILE A 80 18.66 -1.48 -11.31
N TYR A 81 17.85 -0.80 -10.51
CA TYR A 81 17.67 0.66 -10.62
C TYR A 81 18.94 1.44 -10.30
N SER A 82 18.98 2.72 -10.65
CA SER A 82 20.14 3.61 -10.48
C SER A 82 20.56 3.89 -9.04
N GLY A 83 19.75 3.45 -8.06
CA GLY A 83 19.95 3.72 -6.63
C GLY A 83 19.16 4.94 -6.12
N ASN A 84 18.56 5.71 -7.02
CA ASN A 84 17.71 6.85 -6.68
C ASN A 84 16.25 6.58 -7.03
N THR A 85 15.40 6.40 -6.04
CA THR A 85 13.95 6.14 -6.24
C THR A 85 13.21 7.31 -6.90
N ALA A 86 13.77 8.52 -6.91
CA ALA A 86 13.19 9.65 -7.64
C ALA A 86 13.35 9.48 -9.16
N GLU A 87 14.36 8.74 -9.61
CA GLU A 87 14.66 8.48 -11.03
C GLU A 87 14.05 7.17 -11.55
N LEU A 88 13.27 6.46 -10.73
CA LEU A 88 12.73 5.14 -11.06
C LEU A 88 11.92 5.11 -12.37
N ILE A 89 11.24 6.19 -12.72
CA ILE A 89 10.50 6.32 -13.99
C ILE A 89 11.47 6.37 -15.17
N GLU A 90 12.60 7.06 -15.03
CA GLU A 90 13.63 7.13 -16.07
C GLU A 90 14.35 5.77 -16.23
N ASP A 91 14.65 5.09 -15.11
CA ASP A 91 15.18 3.73 -15.15
C ASP A 91 14.22 2.77 -15.88
N ALA A 92 12.91 2.89 -15.63
CA ALA A 92 11.89 2.10 -16.30
C ALA A 92 11.85 2.39 -17.83
N LYS A 93 11.99 3.65 -18.25
CA LYS A 93 12.08 4.01 -19.69
C LYS A 93 13.27 3.36 -20.38
N ILE A 94 14.42 3.30 -19.71
CA ILE A 94 15.66 2.72 -20.24
C ILE A 94 15.55 1.20 -20.29
N LEU A 95 15.18 0.56 -19.20
CA LEU A 95 15.10 -0.91 -19.09
C LEU A 95 13.94 -1.49 -19.88
N LYS A 96 12.82 -0.76 -20.00
CA LYS A 96 11.55 -1.20 -20.59
C LYS A 96 11.05 -2.51 -19.96
N PRO A 97 10.79 -2.51 -18.66
CA PRO A 97 10.37 -3.71 -17.96
C PRO A 97 9.00 -4.18 -18.44
N THR A 98 8.75 -5.48 -18.31
CA THR A 98 7.44 -6.10 -18.53
C THR A 98 6.73 -6.36 -17.21
N LEU A 99 7.52 -6.48 -16.13
CA LEU A 99 7.08 -6.77 -14.76
C LEU A 99 7.59 -5.69 -13.82
N MET A 100 6.72 -5.26 -12.91
CA MET A 100 7.09 -4.32 -11.85
C MET A 100 6.35 -4.65 -10.56
N CYS A 101 7.09 -4.73 -9.46
CA CYS A 101 6.50 -4.81 -8.13
C CYS A 101 6.70 -3.48 -7.42
N ALA A 102 5.66 -2.93 -6.84
CA ALA A 102 5.79 -1.65 -6.18
C ALA A 102 4.84 -1.49 -4.98
N VAL A 103 5.22 -0.58 -4.10
CA VAL A 103 4.32 -0.06 -3.06
C VAL A 103 3.36 0.97 -3.68
N PRO A 104 2.15 1.17 -3.14
CA PRO A 104 1.14 2.06 -3.70
C PRO A 104 1.65 3.46 -4.02
N ARG A 105 2.53 4.00 -3.20
CA ARG A 105 3.10 5.36 -3.38
C ARG A 105 3.89 5.51 -4.68
N ILE A 106 4.56 4.48 -5.15
CA ILE A 106 5.26 4.53 -6.45
C ILE A 106 4.25 4.60 -7.60
N PHE A 107 3.21 3.79 -7.53
CA PHE A 107 2.14 3.83 -8.55
C PHE A 107 1.34 5.12 -8.50
N GLN A 108 1.16 5.72 -7.33
CA GLN A 108 0.60 7.06 -7.19
C GLN A 108 1.45 8.11 -7.93
N ARG A 109 2.77 8.07 -7.81
CA ARG A 109 3.68 8.95 -8.57
C ARG A 109 3.57 8.74 -10.08
N VAL A 110 3.44 7.50 -10.53
CA VAL A 110 3.21 7.20 -11.96
C VAL A 110 1.88 7.80 -12.42
N TYR A 111 0.82 7.62 -11.66
CA TYR A 111 -0.49 8.22 -11.91
C TYR A 111 -0.40 9.75 -12.03
N GLU A 112 0.25 10.40 -11.09
CA GLU A 112 0.46 11.87 -11.08
C GLU A 112 1.29 12.33 -12.28
N ALA A 113 2.35 11.61 -12.64
CA ALA A 113 3.18 11.91 -13.81
C ALA A 113 2.37 11.80 -15.13
N ILE A 114 1.52 10.78 -15.26
CA ILE A 114 0.63 10.62 -16.43
C ILE A 114 -0.36 11.80 -16.48
N HIS A 115 -1.00 12.14 -15.36
CA HIS A 115 -1.94 13.25 -15.31
C HIS A 115 -1.28 14.61 -15.58
N ALA A 116 -0.06 14.83 -15.11
CA ALA A 116 0.71 16.04 -15.42
C ALA A 116 0.98 16.17 -16.92
N ASN A 117 1.36 15.06 -17.58
CA ASN A 117 1.54 15.04 -19.04
C ASN A 117 0.23 15.29 -19.79
N ILE A 118 -0.90 14.69 -19.36
CA ILE A 118 -2.22 14.92 -19.97
C ILE A 118 -2.64 16.38 -19.86
N LYS A 119 -2.36 17.04 -18.71
CA LYS A 119 -2.68 18.47 -18.51
C LYS A 119 -1.97 19.40 -19.49
N GLN A 120 -0.78 19.02 -19.97
CA GLN A 120 0.02 19.81 -20.93
C GLN A 120 -0.44 19.64 -22.39
N LEU A 121 -1.31 18.66 -22.68
CA LEU A 121 -1.82 18.43 -24.02
C LEU A 121 -2.79 19.55 -24.43
N ASN A 122 -2.83 19.86 -25.75
CA ASN A 122 -3.88 20.72 -26.27
C ASN A 122 -5.28 20.10 -26.09
N TYR A 123 -6.31 20.93 -26.22
CA TYR A 123 -7.70 20.55 -25.95
C TYR A 123 -8.13 19.27 -26.72
N ILE A 124 -7.78 19.15 -28.00
CA ILE A 124 -8.19 18.02 -28.82
C ILE A 124 -7.53 16.73 -28.34
N LYS A 125 -6.21 16.73 -28.13
CA LYS A 125 -5.48 15.56 -27.66
C LYS A 125 -5.92 15.15 -26.25
N LYS A 126 -6.15 16.12 -25.37
CA LYS A 126 -6.66 15.87 -24.01
C LYS A 126 -8.01 15.16 -24.06
N ASN A 127 -8.96 15.63 -24.88
CA ASN A 127 -10.26 14.99 -25.02
C ASN A 127 -10.15 13.58 -25.59
N LEU A 128 -9.28 13.36 -26.58
CA LEU A 128 -9.05 12.02 -27.14
C LEU A 128 -8.51 11.05 -26.07
N VAL A 129 -7.52 11.46 -25.28
CA VAL A 129 -6.97 10.64 -24.19
C VAL A 129 -8.04 10.35 -23.14
N THR A 130 -8.80 11.35 -22.72
CA THR A 130 -9.89 11.17 -21.74
C THR A 130 -10.95 10.20 -22.25
N THR A 131 -11.37 10.35 -23.52
CA THR A 131 -12.34 9.44 -24.15
C THR A 131 -11.79 8.01 -24.23
N ALA A 132 -10.54 7.85 -24.64
CA ALA A 132 -9.89 6.55 -24.70
C ALA A 132 -9.86 5.84 -23.34
N ILE A 133 -9.45 6.56 -22.30
CA ILE A 133 -9.41 6.02 -20.93
C ILE A 133 -10.81 5.65 -20.44
N ASN A 134 -11.81 6.53 -20.60
CA ASN A 134 -13.17 6.28 -20.16
C ASN A 134 -13.79 5.07 -20.87
N GLN A 135 -13.58 4.95 -22.20
CA GLN A 135 -14.09 3.81 -22.95
C GLN A 135 -13.41 2.51 -22.54
N LYS A 136 -12.09 2.53 -22.37
CA LYS A 136 -11.38 1.35 -21.88
C LYS A 136 -11.78 0.96 -20.45
N LEU A 137 -12.00 1.94 -19.57
CA LEU A 137 -12.49 1.69 -18.22
C LEU A 137 -13.89 1.05 -18.23
N SER A 138 -14.79 1.54 -19.10
CA SER A 138 -16.10 0.93 -19.29
C SER A 138 -15.99 -0.51 -19.79
N ASN A 139 -15.15 -0.76 -20.80
CA ASN A 139 -14.92 -2.10 -21.33
C ASN A 139 -14.28 -3.04 -20.30
N PHE A 140 -13.35 -2.54 -19.50
CA PHE A 140 -12.72 -3.31 -18.43
C PHE A 140 -13.73 -3.69 -17.35
N ASN A 141 -14.54 -2.74 -16.88
CA ASN A 141 -15.56 -2.99 -15.86
C ASN A 141 -16.64 -3.99 -16.34
N GLN A 142 -16.99 -3.93 -17.62
CA GLN A 142 -18.06 -4.76 -18.17
C GLN A 142 -17.57 -6.14 -18.67
N TYR A 143 -16.37 -6.20 -19.22
CA TYR A 143 -15.88 -7.38 -19.94
C TYR A 143 -14.51 -7.88 -19.48
N GLY A 144 -13.84 -7.21 -18.54
CA GLY A 144 -12.48 -7.53 -18.10
C GLY A 144 -11.40 -7.25 -19.15
N VAL A 145 -11.68 -6.49 -20.22
CA VAL A 145 -10.77 -6.27 -21.35
C VAL A 145 -9.92 -5.04 -21.13
N LEU A 146 -8.60 -5.23 -21.01
CA LEU A 146 -7.61 -4.17 -20.79
C LEU A 146 -7.10 -3.51 -22.08
N THR A 147 -7.14 -4.20 -23.21
CA THR A 147 -6.57 -3.72 -24.48
C THR A 147 -7.63 -3.17 -25.42
N HIS A 148 -7.23 -2.22 -26.29
CA HIS A 148 -8.10 -1.68 -27.32
C HIS A 148 -7.35 -1.45 -28.62
N VAL A 149 -7.83 -2.06 -29.70
CA VAL A 149 -7.13 -2.10 -31.01
C VAL A 149 -6.83 -0.73 -31.62
N ILE A 150 -7.62 0.30 -31.29
CA ILE A 150 -7.46 1.68 -31.80
C ILE A 150 -6.75 2.56 -30.77
N TRP A 151 -7.26 2.59 -29.53
CA TRP A 151 -6.77 3.53 -28.52
C TRP A 151 -5.34 3.25 -28.08
N ASP A 152 -4.97 1.98 -27.94
CA ASP A 152 -3.65 1.63 -27.42
C ASP A 152 -2.52 2.05 -28.38
N PRO A 153 -2.56 1.77 -29.70
CA PRO A 153 -1.48 2.18 -30.58
C PRO A 153 -1.52 3.65 -30.98
N LEU A 154 -2.72 4.27 -31.09
CA LEU A 154 -2.84 5.62 -31.64
C LEU A 154 -2.85 6.73 -30.59
N VAL A 155 -3.41 6.48 -29.40
CA VAL A 155 -3.64 7.51 -28.38
C VAL A 155 -2.86 7.26 -27.10
N LEU A 156 -2.84 6.01 -26.60
CA LEU A 156 -2.26 5.69 -25.28
C LEU A 156 -0.79 5.23 -25.36
N LYS A 157 -0.24 5.03 -26.58
CA LYS A 157 1.17 4.65 -26.74
C LYS A 157 2.15 5.59 -26.01
N PRO A 158 2.04 6.94 -26.08
CA PRO A 158 2.93 7.85 -25.36
C PRO A 158 2.80 7.72 -23.83
N ILE A 159 1.60 7.38 -23.32
CA ILE A 159 1.39 7.14 -21.90
C ILE A 159 2.08 5.87 -21.45
N ARG A 160 1.95 4.79 -22.22
CA ARG A 160 2.63 3.52 -21.94
C ARG A 160 4.15 3.66 -21.96
N GLU A 161 4.68 4.52 -22.84
CA GLU A 161 6.12 4.79 -22.97
C GLU A 161 6.72 5.49 -21.74
N ILE A 162 5.92 6.06 -20.84
CA ILE A 162 6.37 6.61 -19.54
C ILE A 162 7.10 5.53 -18.73
N LEU A 163 6.68 4.28 -18.82
CA LEU A 163 7.33 3.12 -18.19
C LEU A 163 7.96 2.17 -19.20
N GLY A 164 8.40 2.69 -20.36
CA GLY A 164 9.11 1.92 -21.38
C GLY A 164 8.23 1.16 -22.37
N GLY A 165 6.90 1.26 -22.30
CA GLY A 165 5.93 0.79 -23.28
C GLY A 165 5.67 -0.73 -23.32
N ARG A 166 6.36 -1.52 -22.49
CA ARG A 166 6.28 -2.99 -22.49
C ARG A 166 5.65 -3.56 -21.20
N LEU A 167 5.30 -2.70 -20.23
CA LEU A 167 4.80 -3.14 -18.94
C LEU A 167 3.48 -3.90 -19.11
N ARG A 168 3.46 -5.16 -18.67
CA ARG A 168 2.34 -6.09 -18.78
C ARG A 168 1.69 -6.39 -17.43
N PHE A 169 2.52 -6.50 -16.40
CA PHE A 169 2.06 -6.94 -15.08
C PHE A 169 2.67 -6.08 -13.96
N MET A 170 1.84 -5.73 -13.01
CA MET A 170 2.23 -4.98 -11.81
C MET A 170 1.70 -5.68 -10.57
N LEU A 171 2.58 -5.89 -9.59
CA LEU A 171 2.22 -6.38 -8.25
C LEU A 171 2.29 -5.23 -7.26
N VAL A 172 1.19 -5.00 -6.57
CA VAL A 172 1.10 -4.03 -5.47
C VAL A 172 1.12 -4.77 -4.14
N GLY A 173 1.95 -4.33 -3.22
CA GLY A 173 2.04 -4.92 -1.89
C GLY A 173 2.37 -3.91 -0.80
N SER A 174 2.43 -4.38 0.42
CA SER A 174 2.77 -3.64 1.66
C SER A 174 1.72 -2.65 2.16
N ALA A 175 0.80 -2.17 1.34
CA ALA A 175 -0.33 -1.33 1.74
C ALA A 175 -1.46 -1.42 0.69
N PRO A 176 -2.72 -1.10 1.04
CA PRO A 176 -3.82 -1.04 0.09
C PRO A 176 -3.59 0.02 -0.98
N MET A 177 -3.99 -0.28 -2.21
CA MET A 177 -3.96 0.68 -3.31
C MET A 177 -5.32 1.34 -3.50
N ASP A 178 -5.29 2.60 -3.93
CA ASP A 178 -6.52 3.31 -4.28
C ASP A 178 -7.20 2.69 -5.51
N PRO A 179 -8.49 2.33 -5.44
CA PRO A 179 -9.22 1.71 -6.56
C PRO A 179 -9.26 2.58 -7.82
N GLU A 180 -9.38 3.91 -7.69
CA GLU A 180 -9.41 4.82 -8.84
C GLU A 180 -8.05 4.84 -9.54
N VAL A 181 -6.97 4.95 -8.76
CA VAL A 181 -5.59 4.91 -9.27
C VAL A 181 -5.29 3.56 -9.93
N MET A 182 -5.68 2.47 -9.28
CA MET A 182 -5.46 1.12 -9.79
C MET A 182 -6.17 0.91 -11.15
N ASN A 183 -7.46 1.23 -11.23
CA ASN A 183 -8.25 1.08 -12.45
C ASN A 183 -7.76 2.00 -13.57
N PHE A 184 -7.38 3.24 -13.23
CA PHE A 184 -6.78 4.15 -14.20
C PHE A 184 -5.48 3.57 -14.78
N LEU A 185 -4.56 3.12 -13.94
CA LEU A 185 -3.28 2.56 -14.38
C LEU A 185 -3.47 1.27 -15.20
N ARG A 186 -4.39 0.38 -14.80
CA ARG A 186 -4.75 -0.81 -15.58
C ARG A 186 -5.07 -0.46 -17.03
N VAL A 187 -5.99 0.48 -17.25
CA VAL A 187 -6.45 0.83 -18.59
C VAL A 187 -5.49 1.75 -19.34
N ALA A 188 -4.85 2.71 -18.67
CA ALA A 188 -3.91 3.64 -19.30
C ALA A 188 -2.63 2.95 -19.79
N LEU A 189 -2.12 1.98 -19.01
CA LEU A 189 -0.92 1.21 -19.34
C LEU A 189 -1.23 -0.10 -20.08
N SER A 190 -2.50 -0.52 -20.15
CA SER A 190 -2.93 -1.83 -20.64
C SER A 190 -2.22 -2.97 -19.90
N SER A 191 -2.10 -2.85 -18.57
CA SER A 191 -1.33 -3.74 -17.72
C SER A 191 -2.22 -4.37 -16.65
N GLU A 192 -2.03 -5.65 -16.40
CA GLU A 192 -2.65 -6.33 -15.28
C GLU A 192 -2.06 -5.80 -13.96
N ILE A 193 -2.91 -5.49 -12.98
CA ILE A 193 -2.46 -5.09 -11.65
C ILE A 193 -3.13 -6.00 -10.65
N VAL A 194 -2.33 -6.64 -9.79
CA VAL A 194 -2.78 -7.48 -8.69
C VAL A 194 -2.33 -6.90 -7.37
N GLU A 195 -3.15 -7.09 -6.33
CA GLU A 195 -2.80 -6.76 -4.96
C GLU A 195 -2.40 -8.03 -4.22
N GLY A 196 -1.26 -7.97 -3.54
CA GLY A 196 -0.75 -9.04 -2.70
C GLY A 196 -0.66 -8.60 -1.25
N TYR A 197 -1.03 -9.49 -0.33
CA TYR A 197 -0.91 -9.29 1.09
C TYR A 197 -0.07 -10.41 1.71
N GLY A 198 0.86 -10.01 2.55
CA GLY A 198 1.70 -10.90 3.31
C GLY A 198 2.63 -10.14 4.25
N GLN A 199 3.30 -10.90 5.08
CA GLN A 199 4.28 -10.42 6.05
C GLN A 199 5.57 -11.23 5.89
N THR A 200 6.64 -10.83 6.56
CA THR A 200 7.90 -11.56 6.53
C THR A 200 7.71 -12.98 7.06
N GLU A 201 6.87 -13.14 8.07
CA GLU A 201 6.56 -14.38 8.77
C GLU A 201 5.83 -15.44 7.91
N ASN A 202 5.29 -15.03 6.78
CA ASN A 202 4.64 -15.93 5.79
C ASN A 202 5.20 -15.76 4.37
N CYS A 203 6.47 -15.39 4.29
CA CYS A 203 7.23 -15.29 3.05
C CYS A 203 6.57 -14.34 2.01
N ALA A 204 5.95 -13.22 2.44
CA ALA A 204 5.27 -12.20 1.66
C ALA A 204 4.04 -12.67 0.85
N GLY A 205 3.74 -13.95 0.77
CA GLY A 205 2.72 -14.50 -0.14
C GLY A 205 1.56 -15.19 0.56
N MET A 206 0.77 -14.47 1.35
CA MET A 206 -0.37 -15.02 2.08
C MET A 206 -1.64 -15.04 1.23
N VAL A 207 -1.96 -13.92 0.64
CA VAL A 207 -3.17 -13.66 -0.15
C VAL A 207 -2.79 -12.86 -1.37
N ILE A 208 -3.39 -13.15 -2.50
CA ILE A 208 -3.17 -12.41 -3.74
C ILE A 208 -4.45 -12.38 -4.58
N SER A 209 -4.75 -11.23 -5.17
CA SER A 209 -5.84 -11.10 -6.14
C SER A 209 -5.42 -11.71 -7.49
N HIS A 210 -6.39 -12.03 -8.33
CA HIS A 210 -6.12 -12.54 -9.68
C HIS A 210 -6.10 -11.42 -10.71
N SER A 211 -5.32 -11.61 -11.78
CA SER A 211 -5.20 -10.63 -12.87
C SER A 211 -6.52 -10.39 -13.63
N TRP A 212 -7.40 -11.39 -13.68
CA TRP A 212 -8.74 -11.29 -14.28
C TRP A 212 -9.78 -10.64 -13.37
N ASP A 213 -9.43 -10.38 -12.09
CA ASP A 213 -10.32 -9.75 -11.14
C ASP A 213 -10.40 -8.24 -11.40
N ASN A 214 -11.56 -7.78 -11.85
CA ASN A 214 -11.81 -6.38 -12.16
C ASN A 214 -12.33 -5.57 -10.96
N ILE A 215 -12.56 -6.22 -9.82
CA ILE A 215 -12.96 -5.56 -8.58
C ILE A 215 -11.70 -5.08 -7.84
N CYS A 216 -11.77 -3.92 -7.25
CA CYS A 216 -10.69 -3.33 -6.46
C CYS A 216 -11.10 -3.19 -4.98
N GLY A 217 -10.12 -2.97 -4.10
CA GLY A 217 -10.35 -2.71 -2.68
C GLY A 217 -10.40 -3.97 -1.83
N HIS A 218 -9.92 -5.07 -2.35
CA HIS A 218 -9.66 -6.32 -1.65
C HIS A 218 -8.36 -6.97 -2.16
N ILE A 219 -7.82 -7.88 -1.37
CA ILE A 219 -6.54 -8.55 -1.67
C ILE A 219 -6.71 -9.95 -2.29
N GLY A 220 -7.95 -10.33 -2.67
CA GLY A 220 -8.25 -11.65 -3.23
C GLY A 220 -8.44 -12.73 -2.17
N GLY A 221 -8.07 -13.96 -2.51
CA GLY A 221 -8.18 -15.15 -1.66
C GLY A 221 -6.82 -15.71 -1.23
N PRO A 222 -6.83 -16.73 -0.34
CA PRO A 222 -5.60 -17.39 0.09
C PRO A 222 -4.87 -18.03 -1.09
N GLY A 223 -3.54 -17.92 -1.10
CA GLY A 223 -2.72 -18.76 -1.96
C GLY A 223 -3.01 -20.25 -1.66
N TYR A 224 -3.01 -21.09 -2.67
CA TYR A 224 -3.43 -22.50 -2.56
C TYR A 224 -2.62 -23.34 -1.56
N CYS A 225 -1.49 -22.84 -1.08
CA CYS A 225 -0.68 -23.48 -0.04
C CYS A 225 -1.06 -23.03 1.39
N ASN A 226 -1.99 -22.10 1.55
CA ASN A 226 -2.34 -21.49 2.83
C ASN A 226 -3.80 -21.74 3.19
N GLU A 227 -4.04 -21.89 4.47
CA GLU A 227 -5.36 -21.82 5.08
C GLU A 227 -5.51 -20.48 5.79
N ILE A 228 -6.70 -19.88 5.72
CA ILE A 228 -7.01 -18.63 6.40
C ILE A 228 -8.26 -18.79 7.27
N LYS A 229 -8.21 -18.27 8.49
CA LYS A 229 -9.38 -18.07 9.35
C LYS A 229 -9.40 -16.64 9.88
N LEU A 230 -10.57 -16.15 10.22
CA LEU A 230 -10.77 -14.94 11.01
C LEU A 230 -10.99 -15.32 12.48
N LYS A 231 -10.17 -14.74 13.37
CA LYS A 231 -10.32 -14.87 14.81
C LYS A 231 -11.02 -13.63 15.35
N ASP A 232 -12.03 -13.84 16.20
CA ASP A 232 -12.74 -12.74 16.82
C ASP A 232 -11.80 -11.82 17.59
N VAL A 233 -12.06 -10.52 17.54
CA VAL A 233 -11.36 -9.46 18.29
C VAL A 233 -12.40 -8.67 19.10
N PRO A 234 -12.87 -9.21 20.24
CA PRO A 234 -13.95 -8.61 21.03
C PRO A 234 -13.66 -7.18 21.48
N ASP A 235 -12.40 -6.88 21.82
CA ASP A 235 -11.97 -5.54 22.24
C ASP A 235 -12.16 -4.45 21.16
N LEU A 236 -12.36 -4.85 19.89
CA LEU A 236 -12.58 -3.98 18.74
C LEU A 236 -13.97 -4.17 18.10
N ASP A 237 -14.86 -4.96 18.69
CA ASP A 237 -16.17 -5.31 18.16
C ASP A 237 -16.09 -5.91 16.73
N TYR A 238 -15.13 -6.81 16.50
CA TYR A 238 -15.00 -7.57 15.25
C TYR A 238 -15.22 -9.07 15.50
N TYR A 239 -16.23 -9.62 14.84
CA TYR A 239 -16.63 -11.01 15.01
C TYR A 239 -16.74 -11.75 13.67
N SER A 240 -16.36 -13.01 13.69
CA SER A 240 -16.52 -13.92 12.55
C SER A 240 -17.98 -14.20 12.20
N THR A 241 -18.92 -13.80 13.07
CA THR A 241 -20.37 -13.88 12.88
C THR A 241 -21.01 -12.58 12.43
N ASP A 242 -20.23 -11.56 12.16
CA ASP A 242 -20.73 -10.23 11.77
C ASP A 242 -21.54 -10.28 10.47
N LYS A 243 -22.51 -9.37 10.41
CA LYS A 243 -23.37 -9.15 9.25
C LYS A 243 -23.27 -7.71 8.79
N ASP A 244 -23.49 -7.50 7.51
CA ASP A 244 -23.66 -6.17 6.94
C ASP A 244 -24.90 -5.51 7.56
N PRO A 245 -24.79 -4.31 8.12
CA PRO A 245 -25.90 -3.64 8.80
C PRO A 245 -27.03 -3.21 7.88
N GLU A 246 -26.75 -2.99 6.57
CA GLU A 246 -27.75 -2.54 5.61
C GLU A 246 -28.47 -3.70 4.92
N THR A 247 -27.70 -4.71 4.54
CA THR A 247 -28.24 -5.85 3.76
C THR A 247 -28.54 -7.07 4.60
N GLY A 248 -28.00 -7.18 5.82
CA GLY A 248 -28.07 -8.37 6.67
C GLY A 248 -27.25 -9.55 6.16
N ALA A 249 -26.51 -9.39 5.07
CA ALA A 249 -25.64 -10.42 4.51
C ALA A 249 -24.49 -10.75 5.47
N TRP A 250 -24.05 -12.02 5.45
CA TRP A 250 -22.91 -12.44 6.26
C TRP A 250 -21.64 -11.74 5.79
N ARG A 251 -20.97 -11.07 6.69
CA ARG A 251 -19.77 -10.27 6.44
C ARG A 251 -18.78 -10.41 7.61
N PRO A 252 -18.16 -11.59 7.74
CA PRO A 252 -17.24 -11.91 8.82
C PRO A 252 -16.10 -10.91 8.95
N ARG A 253 -15.78 -10.52 10.18
CA ARG A 253 -14.63 -9.68 10.51
C ARG A 253 -13.82 -10.29 11.63
N GLY A 254 -12.50 -10.06 11.65
CA GLY A 254 -11.64 -10.56 12.72
C GLY A 254 -10.16 -10.46 12.36
N GLU A 255 -9.30 -10.89 13.28
CA GLU A 255 -7.88 -11.01 13.02
C GLU A 255 -7.63 -12.11 11.97
N ILE A 256 -6.86 -11.78 10.95
CA ILE A 256 -6.45 -12.74 9.92
C ILE A 256 -5.41 -13.67 10.51
N CYS A 257 -5.75 -14.96 10.62
CA CYS A 257 -4.81 -16.00 11.01
C CYS A 257 -4.55 -16.92 9.82
N VAL A 258 -3.29 -17.33 9.66
CA VAL A 258 -2.82 -18.14 8.52
C VAL A 258 -2.10 -19.38 8.99
N ARG A 259 -2.30 -20.48 8.30
CA ARG A 259 -1.57 -21.72 8.48
C ARG A 259 -1.15 -22.30 7.13
N GLY A 260 0.07 -22.82 7.04
CA GLY A 260 0.56 -23.46 5.82
C GLY A 260 2.09 -23.54 5.75
N PRO A 261 2.62 -24.19 4.71
CA PRO A 261 4.06 -24.40 4.54
C PRO A 261 4.85 -23.11 4.20
N ALA A 262 4.16 -22.01 3.89
CA ALA A 262 4.79 -20.72 3.67
C ALA A 262 5.22 -19.99 4.96
N LEU A 263 4.85 -20.52 6.13
CA LEU A 263 5.19 -19.90 7.41
C LEU A 263 6.69 -20.02 7.73
N PHE A 264 7.21 -19.00 8.39
CA PHE A 264 8.57 -18.97 8.92
C PHE A 264 8.80 -20.03 10.00
N LYS A 265 10.08 -20.30 10.34
CA LYS A 265 10.45 -21.26 11.40
C LYS A 265 10.47 -20.63 12.80
N GLY A 266 10.11 -19.36 12.92
CA GLY A 266 10.13 -18.59 14.16
C GLY A 266 11.12 -17.42 14.09
N TYR A 267 11.19 -16.65 15.17
CA TYR A 267 12.17 -15.58 15.30
C TYR A 267 13.49 -16.09 15.88
N LEU A 268 14.59 -15.63 15.31
CA LEU A 268 15.95 -16.03 15.71
C LEU A 268 16.18 -15.67 17.19
N ASN A 269 16.52 -16.68 18.00
CA ASN A 269 16.78 -16.56 19.44
C ASN A 269 15.65 -15.87 20.25
N ASP A 270 14.39 -15.97 19.78
CA ASP A 270 13.25 -15.31 20.39
C ASP A 270 12.02 -16.25 20.42
N GLU A 271 12.09 -17.27 21.27
CA GLU A 271 11.03 -18.26 21.43
C GLU A 271 9.72 -17.63 21.99
N VAL A 272 9.85 -16.60 22.84
CA VAL A 272 8.70 -15.95 23.46
C VAL A 272 7.84 -15.29 22.38
N ASN A 273 8.42 -14.45 21.54
CA ASN A 273 7.69 -13.82 20.45
C ASN A 273 7.28 -14.84 19.37
N THR A 274 8.01 -15.92 19.17
CA THR A 274 7.62 -17.00 18.25
C THR A 274 6.31 -17.65 18.71
N LYS A 275 6.21 -18.02 20.01
CA LYS A 275 4.99 -18.61 20.58
C LYS A 275 3.81 -17.63 20.64
N LEU A 276 4.07 -16.33 20.73
CA LEU A 276 3.03 -15.30 20.63
C LEU A 276 2.53 -15.11 19.21
N ALA A 277 3.39 -15.36 18.21
CA ALA A 277 3.04 -15.18 16.81
C ALA A 277 2.38 -16.43 16.21
N VAL A 278 2.74 -17.62 16.64
CA VAL A 278 2.19 -18.89 16.16
C VAL A 278 1.61 -19.66 17.35
N ASP A 279 0.33 -19.97 17.29
CA ASP A 279 -0.36 -20.71 18.33
C ASP A 279 -0.04 -22.23 18.30
N GLU A 280 -0.54 -22.97 19.29
CA GLU A 280 -0.29 -24.41 19.45
C GLU A 280 -0.88 -25.23 18.30
N ASP A 281 -1.91 -24.72 17.60
CA ASP A 281 -2.52 -25.36 16.42
C ASP A 281 -1.81 -24.99 15.10
N GLY A 282 -0.71 -24.22 15.18
CA GLY A 282 0.11 -23.80 14.05
C GLY A 282 -0.46 -22.61 13.27
N TRP A 283 -1.39 -21.85 13.83
CA TRP A 283 -1.89 -20.64 13.22
C TRP A 283 -1.01 -19.43 13.53
N PHE A 284 -0.52 -18.79 12.49
CA PHE A 284 0.16 -17.51 12.61
C PHE A 284 -0.86 -16.38 12.76
N HIS A 285 -0.72 -15.58 13.80
CA HIS A 285 -1.52 -14.40 14.11
C HIS A 285 -0.91 -13.17 13.44
N SER A 286 -1.55 -12.68 12.38
CA SER A 286 -0.99 -11.57 11.59
C SER A 286 -0.99 -10.23 12.33
N GLY A 287 -1.87 -10.06 13.31
CA GLY A 287 -2.14 -8.78 13.95
C GLY A 287 -2.89 -7.79 13.04
N ASP A 288 -3.34 -8.22 11.87
CA ASP A 288 -4.13 -7.41 10.95
C ASP A 288 -5.59 -7.88 10.98
N VAL A 289 -6.54 -6.93 11.04
CA VAL A 289 -7.98 -7.21 10.97
C VAL A 289 -8.41 -7.23 9.51
N GLY A 290 -9.12 -8.28 9.15
CA GLY A 290 -9.73 -8.43 7.83
C GLY A 290 -11.23 -8.61 7.88
N MET A 291 -11.83 -8.52 6.71
CA MET A 291 -13.24 -8.77 6.45
C MET A 291 -13.36 -9.67 5.22
N ILE A 292 -14.26 -10.64 5.27
CA ILE A 292 -14.61 -11.46 4.10
C ILE A 292 -15.78 -10.82 3.37
N LEU A 293 -15.58 -10.56 2.08
CA LEU A 293 -16.59 -10.05 1.16
C LEU A 293 -17.30 -11.23 0.50
N THR A 294 -18.37 -11.70 1.11
CA THR A 294 -19.10 -12.90 0.64
C THR A 294 -19.73 -12.69 -0.73
N GLU A 295 -20.12 -11.46 -1.05
CA GLU A 295 -20.63 -11.02 -2.34
C GLU A 295 -19.60 -11.02 -3.47
N HIS A 296 -18.29 -11.08 -3.11
CA HIS A 296 -17.16 -11.08 -4.05
C HIS A 296 -16.32 -12.37 -3.93
N GLY A 297 -17.00 -13.53 -3.95
CA GLY A 297 -16.31 -14.83 -3.94
C GLY A 297 -15.50 -15.13 -2.68
N ASN A 298 -15.87 -14.54 -1.54
CA ASN A 298 -15.16 -14.60 -0.27
C ASN A 298 -13.77 -13.92 -0.31
N ALA A 299 -13.60 -12.88 -1.14
CA ALA A 299 -12.37 -12.09 -1.15
C ALA A 299 -12.12 -11.42 0.22
N ILE A 300 -10.86 -11.29 0.58
CA ILE A 300 -10.45 -10.70 1.85
C ILE A 300 -10.13 -9.21 1.65
N LYS A 301 -10.68 -8.38 2.52
CA LYS A 301 -10.37 -6.95 2.61
C LYS A 301 -9.68 -6.67 3.93
N ILE A 302 -8.52 -6.00 3.88
CA ILE A 302 -7.85 -5.53 5.09
C ILE A 302 -8.57 -4.30 5.62
N ILE A 303 -8.81 -4.26 6.92
CA ILE A 303 -9.41 -3.12 7.63
C ILE A 303 -8.31 -2.24 8.21
N ASP A 304 -7.50 -2.77 9.11
CA ASP A 304 -6.31 -2.13 9.72
C ASP A 304 -5.57 -3.13 10.62
N ARG A 305 -4.51 -2.69 11.27
CA ARG A 305 -3.83 -3.46 12.31
C ARG A 305 -4.55 -3.38 13.64
N VAL A 306 -4.69 -4.50 14.34
CA VAL A 306 -5.26 -4.56 15.70
C VAL A 306 -4.63 -3.49 16.62
N LYS A 307 -3.30 -3.35 16.59
CA LYS A 307 -2.55 -2.40 17.43
C LYS A 307 -2.62 -0.94 16.99
N ASN A 308 -3.07 -0.67 15.76
CA ASN A 308 -3.20 0.69 15.26
C ASN A 308 -4.59 1.26 15.52
N ILE A 309 -5.60 0.38 15.55
CA ILE A 309 -6.97 0.77 15.83
C ILE A 309 -7.04 1.27 17.27
N PHE A 310 -7.64 2.41 17.48
CA PHE A 310 -7.83 3.00 18.78
C PHE A 310 -9.28 3.44 18.98
N LYS A 311 -9.71 3.49 20.23
CA LYS A 311 -11.05 3.89 20.63
C LYS A 311 -11.03 5.34 21.10
N LEU A 312 -11.93 6.18 20.61
CA LEU A 312 -12.13 7.54 21.09
C LEU A 312 -13.00 7.57 22.37
N GLN A 313 -13.03 8.71 23.05
CA GLN A 313 -13.75 8.88 24.32
C GLN A 313 -15.23 8.48 24.23
N GLN A 314 -15.89 8.74 23.10
CA GLN A 314 -17.30 8.41 22.87
C GLN A 314 -17.53 6.93 22.48
N GLY A 315 -16.51 6.09 22.48
CA GLY A 315 -16.63 4.67 22.20
C GLY A 315 -16.41 4.26 20.73
N GLU A 316 -16.19 5.22 19.83
CA GLU A 316 -15.97 4.96 18.41
C GLU A 316 -14.55 4.44 18.13
N TYR A 317 -14.45 3.40 17.29
CA TYR A 317 -13.18 2.85 16.85
C TYR A 317 -12.71 3.51 15.55
N VAL A 318 -11.44 3.86 15.51
CA VAL A 318 -10.81 4.51 14.37
C VAL A 318 -9.69 3.63 13.83
N ALA A 319 -9.73 3.36 12.53
CA ALA A 319 -8.70 2.69 11.74
C ALA A 319 -7.84 3.75 11.03
N PRO A 320 -6.73 4.22 11.62
CA PRO A 320 -6.02 5.39 11.13
C PRO A 320 -5.35 5.18 9.76
N GLU A 321 -4.86 3.98 9.45
CA GLU A 321 -4.25 3.71 8.12
C GLU A 321 -5.27 3.89 6.99
N LYS A 322 -6.55 3.53 7.22
CA LYS A 322 -7.64 3.79 6.26
C LYS A 322 -7.80 5.28 5.97
N LEU A 323 -7.78 6.10 7.02
CA LEU A 323 -7.94 7.55 6.89
C LEU A 323 -6.73 8.18 6.18
N GLU A 324 -5.51 7.79 6.56
CA GLU A 324 -4.27 8.27 6.00
C GLU A 324 -4.18 7.99 4.50
N ASN A 325 -4.50 6.78 4.06
CA ASN A 325 -4.53 6.40 2.65
C ASN A 325 -5.48 7.26 1.80
N ILE A 326 -6.57 7.73 2.39
CA ILE A 326 -7.50 8.65 1.73
C ILE A 326 -6.95 10.07 1.76
N LEU A 327 -6.45 10.53 2.90
CA LEU A 327 -5.96 11.89 3.09
C LEU A 327 -4.68 12.19 2.30
N GLU A 328 -3.85 11.21 1.97
CA GLU A 328 -2.69 11.37 1.07
C GLU A 328 -3.07 11.73 -0.37
N LYS A 329 -4.35 11.57 -0.77
CA LYS A 329 -4.87 12.04 -2.05
C LYS A 329 -5.20 13.53 -2.06
N CYS A 330 -5.24 14.16 -0.90
CA CYS A 330 -5.45 15.60 -0.80
C CYS A 330 -4.32 16.35 -1.53
N LYS A 331 -4.68 17.35 -2.33
CA LYS A 331 -3.71 18.11 -3.15
C LYS A 331 -2.54 18.70 -2.36
N TYR A 332 -2.75 19.01 -1.08
CA TYR A 332 -1.73 19.60 -0.22
C TYR A 332 -0.95 18.59 0.62
N VAL A 333 -1.35 17.32 0.65
CA VAL A 333 -0.81 16.32 1.58
C VAL A 333 0.19 15.41 0.86
N GLU A 334 1.46 15.46 1.25
CA GLU A 334 2.50 14.53 0.80
C GLU A 334 2.55 13.29 1.69
N GLN A 335 2.46 13.50 3.03
CA GLN A 335 2.37 12.43 4.03
C GLN A 335 1.48 12.91 5.17
N VAL A 336 0.79 11.99 5.83
CA VAL A 336 -0.05 12.31 6.98
C VAL A 336 0.03 11.21 8.03
N PHE A 337 0.15 11.61 9.28
CA PHE A 337 0.05 10.75 10.45
C PHE A 337 -1.18 11.16 11.26
N VAL A 338 -2.20 10.31 11.24
CA VAL A 338 -3.45 10.51 11.99
C VAL A 338 -3.29 9.98 13.40
N TYR A 339 -3.68 10.79 14.37
CA TYR A 339 -3.62 10.45 15.80
C TYR A 339 -4.94 10.73 16.50
N GLY A 340 -5.32 9.80 17.37
CA GLY A 340 -6.42 9.92 18.31
C GLY A 340 -5.99 9.48 19.70
N ASP A 341 -6.65 10.06 20.71
CA ASP A 341 -6.47 9.73 22.12
C ASP A 341 -7.79 9.23 22.69
N SER A 342 -7.75 8.18 23.51
CA SER A 342 -8.94 7.58 24.12
C SER A 342 -9.69 8.50 25.11
N LEU A 343 -9.05 9.58 25.53
CA LEU A 343 -9.64 10.61 26.39
C LEU A 343 -10.17 11.83 25.60
N LYS A 344 -10.09 11.76 24.27
CA LYS A 344 -10.50 12.86 23.37
C LYS A 344 -11.56 12.36 22.38
N ASN A 345 -12.40 13.26 21.90
CA ASN A 345 -13.54 12.95 21.05
C ASN A 345 -13.35 13.33 19.57
N TYR A 346 -12.14 13.73 19.18
CA TYR A 346 -11.78 14.10 17.82
C TYR A 346 -10.34 13.69 17.46
N LEU A 347 -10.05 13.71 16.17
CA LEU A 347 -8.74 13.37 15.61
C LEU A 347 -7.91 14.61 15.32
N VAL A 348 -6.60 14.44 15.48
CA VAL A 348 -5.58 15.40 15.03
C VAL A 348 -4.63 14.73 14.05
N ALA A 349 -3.89 15.51 13.27
CA ALA A 349 -2.91 14.96 12.34
C ALA A 349 -1.62 15.79 12.27
N VAL A 350 -0.54 15.09 11.98
CA VAL A 350 0.72 15.70 11.51
C VAL A 350 0.79 15.51 10.00
N VAL A 351 0.90 16.60 9.26
CA VAL A 351 0.89 16.62 7.80
C VAL A 351 2.24 17.11 7.28
N VAL A 352 2.83 16.41 6.34
CA VAL A 352 3.92 16.92 5.50
C VAL A 352 3.29 17.51 4.25
N PRO A 353 3.34 18.83 4.06
CA PRO A 353 2.70 19.47 2.91
C PRO A 353 3.46 19.23 1.60
N ARG A 354 2.73 19.13 0.49
CA ARG A 354 3.30 19.13 -0.87
C ARG A 354 3.87 20.50 -1.21
N GLU A 355 5.15 20.55 -1.56
CA GLU A 355 5.88 21.77 -1.80
C GLU A 355 5.19 22.69 -2.84
N LYS A 356 4.94 22.15 -4.03
CA LYS A 356 4.43 22.93 -5.16
C LYS A 356 3.06 23.55 -4.87
N GLU A 357 2.11 22.74 -4.45
CA GLU A 357 0.73 23.15 -4.19
C GLU A 357 0.66 24.13 -3.00
N THR A 358 1.51 23.96 -2.00
CA THR A 358 1.62 24.85 -0.86
C THR A 358 2.18 26.23 -1.29
N ILE A 359 3.22 26.26 -2.10
CA ILE A 359 3.79 27.52 -2.65
C ILE A 359 2.75 28.22 -3.53
N GLU A 360 2.04 27.48 -4.40
CA GLU A 360 0.98 28.05 -5.25
C GLU A 360 -0.13 28.70 -4.40
N PHE A 361 -0.58 28.03 -3.34
CA PHE A 361 -1.61 28.57 -2.45
C PHE A 361 -1.10 29.82 -1.70
N LEU A 362 0.09 29.76 -1.08
CA LEU A 362 0.65 30.88 -0.32
C LEU A 362 0.79 32.15 -1.18
N LYS A 363 1.12 32.01 -2.46
CA LYS A 363 1.13 33.13 -3.42
C LYS A 363 -0.25 33.75 -3.63
N THR A 364 -1.34 32.95 -3.56
CA THR A 364 -2.70 33.50 -3.72
C THR A 364 -3.16 34.38 -2.54
N ILE A 365 -2.47 34.28 -1.41
CA ILE A 365 -2.71 35.08 -0.20
C ILE A 365 -1.58 36.08 0.05
N ASP A 366 -0.95 36.56 -1.04
CA ASP A 366 0.05 37.62 -1.08
C ASP A 366 1.29 37.37 -0.18
N LYS A 367 1.68 36.09 0.00
CA LYS A 367 2.94 35.75 0.70
C LYS A 367 4.10 35.78 -0.28
N ASP A 368 5.21 36.39 0.14
CA ASP A 368 6.49 36.32 -0.58
C ASP A 368 7.15 34.98 -0.32
N VAL A 369 6.80 33.97 -1.15
CA VAL A 369 7.14 32.57 -0.96
C VAL A 369 7.80 31.95 -2.19
N ASN A 370 8.85 31.15 -1.90
CA ASN A 370 9.57 30.34 -2.85
C ASN A 370 9.92 28.98 -2.23
N LYS A 371 10.74 28.17 -2.95
CA LYS A 371 11.18 26.85 -2.50
C LYS A 371 11.96 26.84 -1.19
N ASP A 372 12.70 27.90 -0.92
CA ASP A 372 13.62 27.94 0.22
C ASP A 372 12.92 28.35 1.51
N ASN A 373 11.84 29.15 1.42
CA ASN A 373 11.18 29.72 2.59
C ASN A 373 9.74 29.24 2.85
N TYR A 374 9.12 28.43 1.96
CA TYR A 374 7.72 28.03 2.11
C TYR A 374 7.43 27.30 3.45
N LYS A 375 8.42 26.61 4.02
CA LYS A 375 8.29 25.93 5.31
C LYS A 375 8.18 26.88 6.49
N ASP A 376 8.56 28.15 6.32
CA ASP A 376 8.44 29.16 7.38
C ASP A 376 6.98 29.59 7.60
N TYR A 377 6.12 29.30 6.62
CA TYR A 377 4.68 29.56 6.70
C TYR A 377 3.86 28.38 7.28
N PHE A 378 4.50 27.30 7.75
CA PHE A 378 3.77 26.13 8.25
C PHE A 378 2.98 26.40 9.55
N ASP A 379 3.27 27.49 10.25
CA ASP A 379 2.49 27.96 11.39
C ASP A 379 1.36 28.94 11.00
N ASP A 380 1.24 29.32 9.72
CA ASP A 380 0.20 30.22 9.23
C ASP A 380 -1.18 29.56 9.33
N GLU A 381 -2.10 30.21 10.06
CA GLU A 381 -3.44 29.68 10.34
C GLU A 381 -4.34 29.64 9.10
N VAL A 382 -4.07 30.49 8.08
CA VAL A 382 -4.83 30.49 6.82
C VAL A 382 -4.45 29.23 6.02
N LEU A 383 -3.16 28.89 5.97
CA LEU A 383 -2.67 27.66 5.34
C LEU A 383 -3.22 26.43 6.03
N LYS A 384 -3.15 26.35 7.37
CA LYS A 384 -3.68 25.21 8.14
C LYS A 384 -5.18 25.01 7.91
N LYS A 385 -5.96 26.12 7.90
CA LYS A 385 -7.40 26.06 7.62
C LYS A 385 -7.71 25.59 6.21
N GLU A 386 -6.96 26.03 5.21
CA GLU A 386 -7.15 25.57 3.84
C GLU A 386 -6.86 24.07 3.70
N ILE A 387 -5.76 23.58 4.29
CA ILE A 387 -5.42 22.16 4.28
C ILE A 387 -6.52 21.33 4.98
N LEU A 388 -6.97 21.77 6.18
CA LEU A 388 -8.06 21.11 6.91
C LEU A 388 -9.34 21.04 6.11
N LYS A 389 -9.72 22.12 5.45
CA LYS A 389 -10.92 22.22 4.60
C LYS A 389 -10.86 21.22 3.42
N GLU A 390 -9.72 21.13 2.76
CA GLU A 390 -9.52 20.18 1.66
C GLU A 390 -9.53 18.73 2.16
N MET A 391 -8.88 18.45 3.30
CA MET A 391 -8.92 17.14 3.93
C MET A 391 -10.33 16.74 4.34
N GLU A 392 -11.12 17.66 4.93
CA GLU A 392 -12.53 17.42 5.29
C GLU A 392 -13.38 17.17 4.04
N THR A 393 -13.22 17.98 3.00
CA THR A 393 -13.96 17.84 1.74
C THR A 393 -13.69 16.46 1.12
N LEU A 394 -12.43 16.04 1.09
CA LEU A 394 -12.02 14.74 0.59
C LEU A 394 -12.56 13.59 1.47
N GLY A 395 -12.48 13.76 2.79
CA GLY A 395 -13.00 12.77 3.74
C GLY A 395 -14.50 12.55 3.59
N ARG A 396 -15.28 13.62 3.48
CA ARG A 396 -16.74 13.56 3.24
C ARG A 396 -17.08 12.86 1.92
N LYS A 397 -16.33 13.12 0.86
CA LYS A 397 -16.47 12.43 -0.45
C LYS A 397 -16.20 10.92 -0.35
N ASN A 398 -15.40 10.49 0.65
CA ASN A 398 -15.02 9.10 0.89
C ASN A 398 -15.68 8.53 2.16
N ASP A 399 -16.89 9.01 2.50
CA ASP A 399 -17.75 8.48 3.56
C ASP A 399 -17.14 8.50 4.97
N PHE A 400 -16.24 9.48 5.25
CA PHE A 400 -15.77 9.66 6.62
C PHE A 400 -16.92 9.98 7.55
N LYS A 401 -17.02 9.24 8.63
CA LYS A 401 -17.94 9.54 9.72
C LYS A 401 -17.50 10.82 10.44
N GLY A 402 -18.41 11.45 11.15
CA GLY A 402 -18.12 12.73 11.82
C GLY A 402 -16.92 12.70 12.75
N PHE A 403 -16.68 11.56 13.42
CA PHE A 403 -15.55 11.35 14.32
C PHE A 403 -14.24 11.00 13.59
N GLU A 404 -14.29 10.62 12.31
CA GLU A 404 -13.12 10.35 11.47
C GLU A 404 -12.55 11.63 10.82
N VAL A 405 -13.26 12.75 10.93
CA VAL A 405 -12.82 14.05 10.37
C VAL A 405 -11.73 14.66 11.26
N ILE A 406 -10.58 14.99 10.65
CA ILE A 406 -9.47 15.65 11.33
C ILE A 406 -9.88 17.08 11.74
N LYS A 407 -9.67 17.45 13.01
CA LYS A 407 -10.07 18.77 13.54
C LYS A 407 -8.91 19.76 13.62
N LYS A 408 -7.70 19.27 13.82
CA LYS A 408 -6.51 20.14 13.92
C LYS A 408 -5.31 19.45 13.26
N VAL A 409 -4.44 20.25 12.69
CA VAL A 409 -3.20 19.78 12.05
C VAL A 409 -1.98 20.53 12.53
N HIS A 410 -0.87 19.81 12.58
CA HIS A 410 0.46 20.38 12.61
C HIS A 410 1.12 20.13 11.24
N LEU A 411 1.72 21.16 10.65
CA LEU A 411 2.47 21.03 9.40
C LEU A 411 3.94 20.77 9.69
N SER A 412 4.41 19.58 9.32
CA SER A 412 5.78 19.14 9.61
C SER A 412 6.76 19.65 8.56
N LYS A 413 7.86 20.25 9.01
CA LYS A 413 8.98 20.69 8.15
C LYS A 413 9.85 19.53 7.66
N ILE A 414 9.75 18.36 8.31
CA ILE A 414 10.52 17.17 7.97
C ILE A 414 9.62 16.07 7.39
N PRO A 415 10.06 15.38 6.34
CA PRO A 415 9.33 14.21 5.82
C PRO A 415 9.48 13.02 6.77
N PHE A 416 8.55 12.04 6.67
CA PHE A 416 8.70 10.76 7.35
C PHE A 416 9.51 9.83 6.44
N ASN A 417 10.68 9.41 6.90
CA ASN A 417 11.57 8.53 6.15
C ASN A 417 12.32 7.55 7.07
N ALA A 418 13.15 6.71 6.48
CA ALA A 418 13.95 5.73 7.22
C ALA A 418 15.12 6.37 7.98
N GLU A 419 15.64 7.49 7.51
CA GLU A 419 16.81 8.17 8.11
C GLU A 419 16.45 8.77 9.48
N ASN A 420 15.23 9.33 9.61
CA ASN A 420 14.74 9.88 10.88
C ASN A 420 13.90 8.88 11.69
N ASP A 421 13.85 7.62 11.25
CA ASP A 421 13.17 6.51 11.89
C ASP A 421 11.63 6.71 12.06
N LEU A 422 11.02 7.63 11.29
CA LEU A 422 9.57 7.87 11.30
C LEU A 422 8.82 7.01 10.29
N ALA A 423 9.53 6.45 9.28
CA ALA A 423 8.97 5.50 8.35
C ALA A 423 9.94 4.35 8.03
N THR A 424 9.42 3.28 7.45
CA THR A 424 10.23 2.18 6.92
C THR A 424 10.83 2.55 5.55
N PRO A 425 11.81 1.79 5.03
CA PRO A 425 12.29 1.96 3.66
C PRO A 425 11.18 1.83 2.58
N THR A 426 10.10 1.13 2.91
CA THR A 426 8.88 1.04 2.06
C THR A 426 7.89 2.16 2.34
N LEU A 427 8.33 3.24 3.03
CA LEU A 427 7.57 4.45 3.35
C LEU A 427 6.35 4.24 4.27
N LYS A 428 6.26 3.11 4.98
CA LYS A 428 5.23 2.87 5.97
C LYS A 428 5.57 3.57 7.29
N ILE A 429 4.62 4.35 7.82
CA ILE A 429 4.82 5.11 9.08
C ILE A 429 5.06 4.17 10.26
N LYS A 430 6.11 4.43 11.01
CA LYS A 430 6.39 3.78 12.29
C LYS A 430 5.63 4.50 13.41
N ARG A 431 4.35 4.15 13.60
CA ARG A 431 3.42 4.84 14.51
C ARG A 431 3.95 5.07 15.93
N PRO A 432 4.58 4.08 16.60
CA PRO A 432 5.13 4.31 17.94
C PRO A 432 6.19 5.41 17.95
N ASN A 433 7.04 5.45 16.92
CA ASN A 433 8.11 6.44 16.79
C ASN A 433 7.54 7.81 16.44
N ALA A 434 6.59 7.88 15.50
CA ALA A 434 5.90 9.13 15.17
C ALA A 434 5.16 9.70 16.38
N LYS A 435 4.42 8.87 17.13
CA LYS A 435 3.77 9.28 18.39
C LYS A 435 4.78 9.82 19.40
N LYS A 436 5.91 9.14 19.59
CA LYS A 436 6.97 9.56 20.52
C LYS A 436 7.61 10.86 20.08
N TYR A 437 7.93 10.98 18.80
CA TYR A 437 8.59 12.16 18.23
C TYR A 437 7.71 13.41 18.31
N TYR A 438 6.45 13.29 17.93
CA TYR A 438 5.48 14.38 17.92
C TYR A 438 4.67 14.54 19.22
N LYS A 439 5.01 13.79 20.29
CA LYS A 439 4.20 13.76 21.51
C LYS A 439 3.78 15.14 22.02
N LYS A 440 4.73 16.05 22.19
CA LYS A 440 4.44 17.43 22.67
C LYS A 440 3.50 18.17 21.73
N ILE A 441 3.71 18.07 20.43
CA ILE A 441 2.89 18.71 19.40
C ILE A 441 1.47 18.14 19.41
N LEU A 442 1.33 16.82 19.52
CA LEU A 442 0.03 16.16 19.59
C LEU A 442 -0.74 16.56 20.87
N ASP A 443 -0.04 16.63 22.00
CA ASP A 443 -0.63 17.10 23.25
C ASP A 443 -1.08 18.59 23.13
N ASP A 444 -0.25 19.45 22.53
CA ASP A 444 -0.58 20.88 22.30
C ASP A 444 -1.79 21.05 21.37
N LEU A 445 -1.95 20.21 20.33
CA LEU A 445 -3.11 20.24 19.44
C LEU A 445 -4.43 19.92 20.17
N TYR A 446 -4.38 19.14 21.23
CA TYR A 446 -5.56 18.85 22.06
C TYR A 446 -5.82 19.89 23.15
N ASN A 447 -4.83 20.71 23.52
CA ASN A 447 -4.94 21.70 24.58
C ASN A 447 -5.26 23.12 24.06
N GLN A 448 -5.18 23.34 22.76
CA GLN A 448 -5.66 24.56 22.09
C GLN A 448 -7.18 24.52 21.90
#